data_02a1da90f5818d121c7c544c4f9acea9
#
_entry.id   02a1da90f5818d121c7c544c4f9acea9
#
_cell.length_a   1.000
_cell.length_b   1.000
_cell.length_c   1.000
_cell.angle_alpha   90.00
_cell.angle_beta   90.00
_cell.angle_gamma   90.00
#
_symmetry.space_group_name_H-M   'P 1'
#
loop_
_entity.id
_entity.type
_entity.pdbx_description
1 polymer ?
#
loop_
_entity_poly.entity_id
_entity_poly.type
_entity_poly.pdbx_seq_one_letter_code
_entity_poly.pdbx_strand_id
1 'polypeptide(L)'
;MLTLMKKILLILGLICSFVTYIHIDNKVTRYELPSGEIKWTHTRPKDAKMCIPAAFTGEDGKTSGSYRYNGKTYQHGNALNMRVSLKDESFYISKNWVSNNGFQQLTLVYNSKPMKFRDSSKAIRRALCKDDHAAFILQSNYPMTLDNFAIECSRYCTNATYLDMGEYGYGYIKKNRLIKPLYIWGFFTRDKQTNWIYIE
;
A
#
# COMPACT_ATOMS: atom_id res chain seq x y z
N MET A 1 -19.11 12.85 -43.70
CA MET A 1 -17.80 13.11 -43.09
C MET A 1 -17.92 13.64 -41.66
N LEU A 2 -18.77 14.64 -41.37
CA LEU A 2 -18.93 15.25 -40.04
C LEU A 2 -19.48 14.27 -38.96
N THR A 3 -20.34 13.33 -39.33
CA THR A 3 -20.96 12.37 -38.40
C THR A 3 -19.98 11.28 -37.94
N LEU A 4 -19.02 10.91 -38.78
CA LEU A 4 -17.98 9.93 -38.45
C LEU A 4 -16.95 10.52 -37.49
N MET A 5 -16.55 11.79 -37.72
CA MET A 5 -15.66 12.50 -36.79
C MET A 5 -16.25 12.67 -35.37
N LYS A 6 -17.55 12.98 -35.28
CA LYS A 6 -18.24 13.07 -33.96
C LYS A 6 -18.28 11.73 -33.23
N LYS A 7 -18.47 10.63 -33.93
CA LYS A 7 -18.42 9.27 -33.32
C LYS A 7 -17.02 8.90 -32.86
N ILE A 8 -15.98 9.26 -33.62
CA ILE A 8 -14.58 9.02 -33.23
C ILE A 8 -14.18 9.85 -32.01
N LEU A 9 -14.60 11.13 -31.94
CA LEU A 9 -14.36 11.96 -30.76
C LEU A 9 -15.08 11.42 -29.51
N LEU A 10 -16.28 10.89 -29.65
CA LEU A 10 -17.04 10.30 -28.54
C LEU A 10 -16.38 9.02 -28.03
N ILE A 11 -15.83 8.20 -28.90
CA ILE A 11 -15.11 6.96 -28.55
C ILE A 11 -13.77 7.29 -27.88
N LEU A 12 -13.04 8.29 -28.37
CA LEU A 12 -11.81 8.79 -27.74
C LEU A 12 -12.09 9.40 -26.34
N GLY A 13 -13.18 10.14 -26.17
CA GLY A 13 -13.60 10.67 -24.88
C GLY A 13 -14.00 9.57 -23.88
N LEU A 14 -14.61 8.48 -24.34
CA LEU A 14 -14.95 7.32 -23.51
C LEU A 14 -13.73 6.47 -23.13
N ILE A 15 -12.70 6.42 -23.96
CA ILE A 15 -11.45 5.69 -23.68
C ILE A 15 -10.59 6.47 -22.67
N CYS A 16 -10.58 7.81 -22.72
CA CYS A 16 -9.87 8.64 -21.73
C CYS A 16 -10.46 8.61 -20.32
N SER A 17 -11.72 8.24 -20.14
CA SER A 17 -12.36 8.20 -18.80
C SER A 17 -12.14 6.91 -18.03
N PHE A 18 -11.39 5.92 -18.56
CA PHE A 18 -11.25 4.59 -17.95
C PHE A 18 -9.86 4.24 -17.44
N VAL A 19 -8.86 5.13 -17.53
CA VAL A 19 -7.50 4.81 -17.04
C VAL A 19 -6.97 5.97 -16.21
N THR A 20 -7.36 6.07 -14.96
CA THR A 20 -6.63 6.87 -13.98
C THR A 20 -5.36 6.13 -13.53
N TYR A 21 -4.53 5.72 -14.48
CA TYR A 21 -3.13 5.42 -14.26
C TYR A 21 -2.36 6.73 -14.46
N ILE A 22 -2.14 7.47 -13.39
CA ILE A 22 -1.14 8.53 -13.45
C ILE A 22 0.22 7.83 -13.46
N HIS A 23 0.75 7.61 -14.64
CA HIS A 23 2.13 7.14 -14.84
C HIS A 23 3.05 8.33 -14.54
N ILE A 24 3.38 8.53 -13.25
CA ILE A 24 4.07 9.74 -12.79
C ILE A 24 5.57 9.68 -13.12
N ASP A 25 6.15 8.50 -13.22
CA ASP A 25 7.54 8.23 -13.62
C ASP A 25 7.63 6.75 -13.99
N ASN A 26 8.60 6.38 -14.86
CA ASN A 26 8.85 4.97 -15.18
C ASN A 26 9.26 4.11 -13.97
N LYS A 27 9.49 4.70 -12.80
CA LYS A 27 9.99 4.04 -11.60
C LYS A 27 8.92 3.51 -10.67
N VAL A 28 7.82 4.23 -10.52
CA VAL A 28 6.72 3.88 -9.63
C VAL A 28 5.37 4.07 -10.30
N THR A 29 4.38 3.30 -9.86
CA THR A 29 2.97 3.46 -10.22
C THR A 29 2.20 3.89 -9.00
N ARG A 30 1.39 4.94 -9.12
CA ARG A 30 0.44 5.43 -8.12
C ARG A 30 -0.92 4.79 -8.38
N TYR A 31 -1.53 4.29 -7.31
CA TYR A 31 -2.90 3.76 -7.30
C TYR A 31 -3.72 4.57 -6.31
N GLU A 32 -4.75 5.24 -6.81
CA GLU A 32 -5.69 5.95 -5.96
C GLU A 32 -6.52 4.97 -5.15
N LEU A 33 -6.78 5.31 -3.88
CA LEU A 33 -7.65 4.50 -3.04
C LEU A 33 -9.12 4.76 -3.42
N PRO A 34 -9.99 3.74 -3.37
CA PRO A 34 -11.42 3.96 -3.43
C PRO A 34 -11.87 4.77 -2.20
N SER A 35 -12.95 5.52 -2.32
CA SER A 35 -13.56 6.22 -1.18
C SER A 35 -14.00 5.24 -0.10
N GLY A 36 -13.77 5.60 1.16
CA GLY A 36 -14.14 4.84 2.34
C GLY A 36 -13.04 4.78 3.38
N GLU A 37 -13.41 4.41 4.59
CA GLU A 37 -12.49 4.29 5.72
C GLU A 37 -11.44 3.20 5.47
N ILE A 38 -10.17 3.51 5.74
CA ILE A 38 -9.08 2.53 5.73
C ILE A 38 -9.13 1.74 7.03
N LYS A 39 -9.45 0.46 6.93
CA LYS A 39 -9.55 -0.46 8.07
C LYS A 39 -8.40 -1.47 8.07
N TRP A 40 -8.16 -2.08 9.22
CA TRP A 40 -7.17 -3.14 9.39
C TRP A 40 -7.81 -4.38 10.02
N THR A 41 -7.35 -5.57 9.59
CA THR A 41 -7.89 -6.83 10.06
C THR A 41 -6.87 -7.96 9.95
N HIS A 42 -7.06 -9.03 10.73
CA HIS A 42 -6.33 -10.30 10.61
C HIS A 42 -7.00 -11.27 9.62
N THR A 43 -8.25 -11.04 9.24
CA THR A 43 -8.99 -11.92 8.32
C THR A 43 -9.17 -11.19 7.00
N ARG A 44 -8.80 -11.84 5.90
CA ARG A 44 -8.95 -11.27 4.56
C ARG A 44 -10.44 -11.01 4.23
N PRO A 45 -10.84 -9.75 4.00
CA PRO A 45 -12.20 -9.44 3.57
C PRO A 45 -12.48 -10.00 2.17
N LYS A 46 -13.66 -10.58 1.96
CA LYS A 46 -14.04 -11.20 0.67
C LYS A 46 -14.47 -10.17 -0.38
N ASP A 47 -15.22 -9.14 0.04
CA ASP A 47 -15.93 -8.21 -0.86
C ASP A 47 -15.44 -6.76 -0.76
N ALA A 48 -14.26 -6.54 -0.20
CA ALA A 48 -13.68 -5.20 -0.07
C ALA A 48 -13.42 -4.55 -1.45
N LYS A 49 -13.53 -3.22 -1.51
CA LYS A 49 -13.09 -2.44 -2.69
C LYS A 49 -11.57 -2.47 -2.85
N MET A 50 -10.87 -2.56 -1.72
CA MET A 50 -9.42 -2.70 -1.66
C MET A 50 -9.07 -3.71 -0.56
N CYS A 51 -8.07 -4.54 -0.79
CA CYS A 51 -7.49 -5.41 0.22
C CYS A 51 -6.01 -5.64 -0.08
N ILE A 52 -5.14 -5.18 0.81
CA ILE A 52 -3.68 -5.18 0.61
C ILE A 52 -3.00 -5.69 1.89
N PRO A 53 -1.98 -6.57 1.81
CA PRO A 53 -1.15 -6.92 2.96
C PRO A 53 -0.58 -5.67 3.63
N ALA A 54 -0.59 -5.63 4.97
CA ALA A 54 -0.19 -4.47 5.75
C ALA A 54 1.20 -4.65 6.39
N ALA A 55 1.25 -5.16 7.62
CA ALA A 55 2.49 -5.39 8.35
C ALA A 55 3.15 -6.71 7.93
N PHE A 56 4.43 -6.86 8.25
CA PHE A 56 5.13 -8.12 8.05
C PHE A 56 4.45 -9.27 8.77
N THR A 57 4.40 -10.40 8.09
CA THR A 57 3.99 -11.67 8.68
C THR A 57 5.25 -12.47 9.01
N GLY A 58 5.40 -12.88 10.26
CA GLY A 58 6.49 -13.73 10.71
C GLY A 58 6.37 -15.17 10.18
N GLU A 59 7.43 -15.95 10.30
CA GLU A 59 7.45 -17.37 9.93
C GLU A 59 6.40 -18.21 10.67
N ASP A 60 6.05 -17.78 11.90
CA ASP A 60 5.00 -18.38 12.72
C ASP A 60 3.58 -17.96 12.31
N GLY A 61 3.44 -17.21 11.23
CA GLY A 61 2.16 -16.72 10.71
C GLY A 61 1.56 -15.56 11.49
N LYS A 62 2.27 -14.94 12.45
CA LYS A 62 1.75 -13.80 13.21
C LYS A 62 2.22 -12.47 12.64
N THR A 63 1.44 -11.41 12.89
CA THR A 63 1.85 -10.04 12.56
C THR A 63 3.07 -9.65 13.36
N SER A 64 4.17 -9.31 12.68
CA SER A 64 5.42 -8.87 13.33
C SER A 64 5.30 -7.43 13.83
N GLY A 65 5.90 -7.17 15.00
CA GLY A 65 5.89 -5.85 15.64
C GLY A 65 4.67 -5.64 16.54
N SER A 66 4.39 -4.37 16.85
CA SER A 66 3.22 -4.00 17.64
C SER A 66 2.06 -3.63 16.73
N TYR A 67 0.85 -4.03 17.11
CA TYR A 67 -0.37 -3.62 16.43
C TYR A 67 -1.46 -3.29 17.44
N ARG A 68 -2.42 -2.49 17.01
CA ARG A 68 -3.58 -2.12 17.81
C ARG A 68 -4.86 -2.49 17.05
N TYR A 69 -5.72 -3.22 17.72
CA TYR A 69 -6.99 -3.67 17.17
C TYR A 69 -8.10 -3.44 18.20
N ASN A 70 -9.14 -2.69 17.79
CA ASN A 70 -10.23 -2.28 18.66
C ASN A 70 -9.76 -1.68 20.01
N GLY A 71 -8.75 -0.83 19.95
CA GLY A 71 -8.18 -0.14 21.12
C GLY A 71 -7.22 -0.97 21.97
N LYS A 72 -7.14 -2.28 21.79
CA LYS A 72 -6.18 -3.16 22.50
C LYS A 72 -4.87 -3.22 21.74
N THR A 73 -3.75 -3.09 22.46
CA THR A 73 -2.41 -3.19 21.88
C THR A 73 -1.85 -4.58 22.10
N TYR A 74 -1.29 -5.14 21.04
CA TYR A 74 -0.61 -6.44 21.01
C TYR A 74 0.80 -6.23 20.50
N GLN A 75 1.71 -7.13 20.85
CA GLN A 75 3.08 -7.11 20.36
C GLN A 75 3.55 -8.54 20.11
N HIS A 76 4.19 -8.74 18.96
CA HIS A 76 4.85 -9.98 18.61
C HIS A 76 6.20 -9.66 17.95
N GLY A 77 7.28 -10.26 18.47
CA GLY A 77 8.63 -9.95 18.04
C GLY A 77 9.10 -8.53 18.45
N ASN A 78 10.07 -8.02 17.72
CA ASN A 78 10.68 -6.73 18.01
C ASN A 78 9.80 -5.57 17.56
N ALA A 79 9.62 -4.59 18.45
CA ALA A 79 8.88 -3.37 18.10
C ALA A 79 9.72 -2.48 17.15
N LEU A 80 9.05 -1.90 16.17
CA LEU A 80 9.58 -0.84 15.32
C LEU A 80 9.38 0.54 15.98
N ASN A 81 10.14 1.54 15.52
CA ASN A 81 10.13 2.86 16.17
C ASN A 81 8.83 3.65 15.96
N MET A 82 8.13 3.42 14.86
CA MET A 82 6.95 4.20 14.48
C MET A 82 5.72 3.30 14.34
N ARG A 83 4.55 3.90 14.57
CA ARG A 83 3.23 3.28 14.48
C ARG A 83 2.43 3.91 13.35
N VAL A 84 1.74 3.08 12.60
CA VAL A 84 0.78 3.47 11.58
C VAL A 84 -0.61 3.35 12.19
N SER A 85 -1.25 4.46 12.47
CA SER A 85 -2.61 4.53 12.99
C SER A 85 -3.56 4.84 11.85
N LEU A 86 -4.56 3.98 11.63
CA LEU A 86 -5.59 4.15 10.60
C LEU A 86 -6.76 4.93 11.19
N LYS A 87 -7.22 5.95 10.49
CA LYS A 87 -8.36 6.77 10.90
C LYS A 87 -9.02 7.38 9.68
N ASP A 88 -10.31 7.16 9.54
CA ASP A 88 -11.10 7.63 8.41
C ASP A 88 -10.50 7.17 7.06
N GLU A 89 -10.45 8.03 6.08
CA GLU A 89 -9.86 7.78 4.75
C GLU A 89 -8.34 8.00 4.72
N SER A 90 -7.67 8.00 5.89
CA SER A 90 -6.27 8.38 6.01
C SER A 90 -5.51 7.54 7.04
N PHE A 91 -4.22 7.84 7.18
CA PHE A 91 -3.38 7.25 8.21
C PHE A 91 -2.41 8.29 8.79
N TYR A 92 -1.87 7.96 9.96
CA TYR A 92 -0.91 8.77 10.70
C TYR A 92 0.30 7.94 11.09
N ILE A 93 1.49 8.49 10.93
CA ILE A 93 2.74 7.90 11.40
C ILE A 93 3.20 8.67 12.63
N SER A 94 3.35 8.01 13.78
CA SER A 94 3.78 8.64 15.03
C SER A 94 4.44 7.63 15.97
N LYS A 95 5.07 8.13 17.04
CA LYS A 95 5.62 7.29 18.12
C LYS A 95 4.52 6.66 18.98
N ASN A 96 3.36 7.27 19.05
CA ASN A 96 2.22 6.82 19.83
C ASN A 96 1.03 6.43 18.96
N TRP A 97 0.13 5.58 19.45
CA TRP A 97 -1.12 5.29 18.78
C TRP A 97 -2.05 6.50 18.84
N VAL A 98 -2.56 6.92 17.69
CA VAL A 98 -3.52 8.03 17.56
C VAL A 98 -4.92 7.55 17.15
N SER A 99 -5.10 6.25 16.98
CA SER A 99 -6.39 5.61 16.71
C SER A 99 -6.50 4.26 17.40
N ASN A 100 -7.68 3.65 17.31
CA ASN A 100 -7.97 2.33 17.88
C ASN A 100 -7.50 1.17 17.00
N ASN A 101 -7.08 1.45 15.75
CA ASN A 101 -6.63 0.44 14.81
C ASN A 101 -5.33 0.89 14.13
N GLY A 102 -4.42 -0.05 13.96
CA GLY A 102 -3.16 0.22 13.30
C GLY A 102 -2.11 -0.86 13.52
N PHE A 103 -0.96 -0.68 12.92
CA PHE A 103 0.14 -1.64 12.94
C PHE A 103 1.49 -0.93 12.91
N GLN A 104 2.54 -1.64 13.23
CA GLN A 104 3.91 -1.18 13.01
C GLN A 104 4.44 -1.73 11.69
N GLN A 105 5.11 -0.85 10.95
CA GLN A 105 5.83 -1.21 9.74
C GLN A 105 6.96 -0.20 9.51
N LEU A 106 7.87 -0.50 8.59
CA LEU A 106 8.96 0.41 8.24
C LEU A 106 8.40 1.72 7.72
N THR A 107 8.77 2.82 8.34
CA THR A 107 8.49 4.17 7.83
C THR A 107 9.46 4.47 6.71
N LEU A 108 8.95 4.75 5.52
CA LEU A 108 9.76 5.11 4.35
C LEU A 108 9.99 6.61 4.24
N VAL A 109 8.93 7.39 4.50
CA VAL A 109 8.97 8.86 4.46
C VAL A 109 8.28 9.39 5.71
N TYR A 110 8.90 10.37 6.35
CA TYR A 110 8.31 11.06 7.49
C TYR A 110 8.53 12.56 7.35
N ASN A 111 7.44 13.34 7.33
CA ASN A 111 7.46 14.79 7.11
C ASN A 111 8.28 15.15 5.86
N SER A 112 7.96 14.55 4.73
CA SER A 112 8.62 14.72 3.41
C SER A 112 10.09 14.33 3.35
N LYS A 113 10.63 13.71 4.41
CA LYS A 113 12.03 13.26 4.45
C LYS A 113 12.11 11.75 4.28
N PRO A 114 12.89 11.23 3.30
CA PRO A 114 13.10 9.80 3.16
C PRO A 114 13.92 9.26 4.33
N MET A 115 13.53 8.10 4.83
CA MET A 115 14.30 7.34 5.82
C MET A 115 15.42 6.59 5.15
N LYS A 116 16.52 6.36 5.86
CA LYS A 116 17.68 5.61 5.38
C LYS A 116 17.62 4.16 5.84
N PHE A 117 17.94 3.26 4.93
CA PHE A 117 17.96 1.82 5.16
C PHE A 117 19.33 1.23 4.80
N ARG A 118 19.76 0.24 5.58
CA ARG A 118 21.01 -0.50 5.29
C ARG A 118 20.79 -1.72 4.40
N ASP A 119 19.51 -2.05 4.10
CA ASP A 119 19.15 -3.19 3.27
C ASP A 119 19.52 -2.90 1.80
N SER A 120 20.42 -3.71 1.26
CA SER A 120 20.83 -3.66 -0.15
C SER A 120 20.01 -4.58 -1.05
N SER A 121 19.09 -5.36 -0.49
CA SER A 121 18.27 -6.27 -1.27
C SER A 121 17.33 -5.51 -2.21
N LYS A 122 17.23 -6.00 -3.45
CA LYS A 122 16.33 -5.44 -4.46
C LYS A 122 15.08 -6.29 -4.59
N ALA A 123 13.92 -5.66 -4.44
CA ALA A 123 12.62 -6.29 -4.65
C ALA A 123 11.63 -5.27 -5.20
N ILE A 124 10.51 -5.75 -5.76
CA ILE A 124 9.34 -4.87 -5.96
C ILE A 124 8.86 -4.42 -4.60
N ARG A 125 8.66 -3.13 -4.46
CA ARG A 125 8.29 -2.48 -3.20
C ARG A 125 6.92 -1.85 -3.30
N ARG A 126 6.20 -1.81 -2.19
CA ARG A 126 4.89 -1.15 -2.08
C ARG A 126 4.82 -0.31 -0.82
N ALA A 127 4.14 0.81 -0.89
CA ALA A 127 3.91 1.71 0.23
C ALA A 127 2.47 2.19 0.29
N LEU A 128 1.97 2.38 1.49
CA LEU A 128 0.84 3.25 1.76
C LEU A 128 1.41 4.65 1.96
N CYS A 129 1.00 5.57 1.11
CA CYS A 129 1.47 6.94 1.00
C CYS A 129 0.37 7.93 1.34
N LYS A 130 0.77 9.10 1.81
CA LYS A 130 -0.10 10.24 2.00
C LYS A 130 0.60 11.50 1.51
N ASP A 131 -0.09 12.29 0.70
CA ASP A 131 0.24 13.69 0.41
C ASP A 131 -0.63 14.63 1.26
N ASP A 132 -0.72 15.90 0.89
CA ASP A 132 -1.52 16.89 1.61
C ASP A 132 -3.03 16.71 1.40
N HIS A 133 -3.45 15.91 0.42
CA HIS A 133 -4.84 15.77 -0.01
C HIS A 133 -5.41 14.39 0.31
N ALA A 134 -4.68 13.32 0.04
CA ALA A 134 -5.22 11.96 0.08
C ALA A 134 -4.19 10.90 0.46
N ALA A 135 -4.68 9.73 0.87
CA ALA A 135 -3.89 8.51 0.94
C ALA A 135 -3.98 7.76 -0.39
N PHE A 136 -2.89 7.09 -0.78
CA PHE A 136 -2.78 6.32 -2.01
C PHE A 136 -1.71 5.23 -1.87
N ILE A 137 -1.64 4.31 -2.84
CA ILE A 137 -0.59 3.29 -2.89
C ILE A 137 0.45 3.69 -3.93
N LEU A 138 1.74 3.57 -3.58
CA LEU A 138 2.84 3.54 -4.54
C LEU A 138 3.42 2.14 -4.63
N GLN A 139 3.70 1.69 -5.85
CA GLN A 139 4.41 0.44 -6.10
C GLN A 139 5.55 0.67 -7.09
N SER A 140 6.72 0.10 -6.82
CA SER A 140 7.84 0.17 -7.75
C SER A 140 7.58 -0.71 -8.98
N ASN A 141 7.96 -0.21 -10.16
CA ASN A 141 7.78 -0.91 -11.44
C ASN A 141 8.88 -1.95 -11.70
N TYR A 142 9.99 -1.85 -10.97
CA TYR A 142 11.12 -2.78 -11.04
C TYR A 142 11.75 -2.97 -9.63
N PRO A 143 12.54 -4.03 -9.43
CA PRO A 143 13.20 -4.27 -8.16
C PRO A 143 14.14 -3.13 -7.76
N MET A 144 13.96 -2.56 -6.58
CA MET A 144 14.82 -1.53 -5.99
C MET A 144 15.07 -1.78 -4.51
N THR A 145 16.13 -1.18 -3.97
CA THR A 145 16.42 -1.21 -2.54
C THR A 145 15.39 -0.41 -1.75
N LEU A 146 15.24 -0.66 -0.46
CA LEU A 146 14.36 0.14 0.40
C LEU A 146 14.77 1.61 0.42
N ASP A 147 16.07 1.91 0.41
CA ASP A 147 16.59 3.27 0.41
C ASP A 147 16.17 4.03 -0.86
N ASN A 148 16.38 3.43 -2.03
CA ASN A 148 15.95 4.03 -3.30
C ASN A 148 14.43 4.18 -3.38
N PHE A 149 13.67 3.22 -2.87
CA PHE A 149 12.22 3.31 -2.86
C PHE A 149 11.72 4.42 -1.90
N ALA A 150 12.35 4.60 -0.74
CA ALA A 150 12.04 5.70 0.17
C ALA A 150 12.32 7.07 -0.47
N ILE A 151 13.42 7.20 -1.22
CA ILE A 151 13.73 8.41 -2.00
C ILE A 151 12.66 8.65 -3.08
N GLU A 152 12.25 7.63 -3.82
CA GLU A 152 11.18 7.79 -4.81
C GLU A 152 9.85 8.16 -4.14
N CYS A 153 9.47 7.51 -3.04
CA CYS A 153 8.27 7.87 -2.29
C CYS A 153 8.28 9.33 -1.83
N SER A 154 9.42 9.86 -1.37
CA SER A 154 9.51 11.23 -0.85
C SER A 154 9.22 12.32 -1.90
N ARG A 155 9.21 11.99 -3.18
CA ARG A 155 8.82 12.90 -4.27
C ARG A 155 7.32 13.12 -4.37
N TYR A 156 6.54 12.18 -3.80
CA TYR A 156 5.08 12.14 -3.95
C TYR A 156 4.34 12.14 -2.62
N CYS A 157 5.03 11.85 -1.51
CA CYS A 157 4.43 11.64 -0.21
C CYS A 157 5.01 12.57 0.84
N THR A 158 4.17 13.13 1.69
CA THR A 158 4.60 13.73 2.97
C THR A 158 4.88 12.67 4.01
N ASN A 159 4.13 11.55 3.97
CA ASN A 159 4.35 10.39 4.81
C ASN A 159 4.14 9.10 4.01
N ALA A 160 4.99 8.11 4.25
CA ALA A 160 4.86 6.79 3.63
C ALA A 160 5.31 5.68 4.57
N THR A 161 4.57 4.59 4.57
CA THR A 161 4.91 3.35 5.26
C THR A 161 5.00 2.20 4.28
N TYR A 162 5.98 1.32 4.49
CA TYR A 162 6.13 0.09 3.70
C TYR A 162 4.91 -0.82 3.91
N LEU A 163 4.55 -1.56 2.88
CA LEU A 163 3.56 -2.63 2.97
C LEU A 163 4.20 -3.96 2.64
N ASP A 164 3.74 -5.03 3.29
CA ASP A 164 4.31 -6.36 3.11
C ASP A 164 4.23 -6.81 1.64
N MET A 165 5.38 -7.15 1.09
CA MET A 165 5.58 -7.63 -0.28
C MET A 165 6.30 -8.98 -0.31
N GLY A 166 6.38 -9.68 0.81
CA GLY A 166 6.91 -11.03 0.91
C GLY A 166 6.19 -12.03 -0.01
N GLU A 167 6.43 -13.31 0.15
CA GLU A 167 5.81 -14.36 -0.67
C GLU A 167 4.28 -14.27 -0.72
N TYR A 168 3.69 -13.69 0.32
CA TYR A 168 2.25 -13.54 0.54
C TYR A 168 1.69 -12.17 0.14
N GLY A 169 2.52 -11.30 -0.42
CA GLY A 169 2.21 -9.87 -0.68
C GLY A 169 1.19 -9.62 -1.80
N TYR A 170 0.16 -10.44 -1.91
CA TYR A 170 -0.91 -10.29 -2.90
C TYR A 170 -1.97 -9.31 -2.42
N GLY A 171 -2.25 -8.28 -3.23
CA GLY A 171 -3.30 -7.31 -2.96
C GLY A 171 -4.08 -6.91 -4.20
N TYR A 172 -5.21 -6.25 -4.01
CA TYR A 172 -6.00 -5.67 -5.10
C TYR A 172 -6.67 -4.36 -4.66
N ILE A 173 -6.89 -3.51 -5.64
CA ILE A 173 -7.88 -2.43 -5.61
C ILE A 173 -8.93 -2.83 -6.65
N LYS A 174 -10.22 -2.71 -6.34
CA LYS A 174 -11.33 -3.16 -7.21
C LYS A 174 -11.10 -2.65 -8.64
N LYS A 175 -11.09 -3.57 -9.61
CA LYS A 175 -10.71 -3.39 -11.02
C LYS A 175 -9.21 -3.29 -11.32
N ASN A 176 -8.33 -3.08 -10.33
CA ASN A 176 -6.88 -2.99 -10.54
C ASN A 176 -6.18 -4.02 -9.66
N ARG A 177 -5.57 -5.04 -10.27
CA ARG A 177 -4.67 -5.94 -9.54
C ARG A 177 -3.37 -5.20 -9.31
N LEU A 178 -2.97 -5.09 -8.05
CA LEU A 178 -1.62 -4.73 -7.69
C LEU A 178 -0.73 -5.92 -8.05
N ILE A 179 0.00 -5.78 -9.14
CA ILE A 179 0.79 -6.87 -9.71
C ILE A 179 2.04 -7.04 -8.85
N LYS A 180 2.20 -8.24 -8.32
CA LYS A 180 3.47 -8.72 -7.83
C LYS A 180 4.23 -9.35 -9.00
N PRO A 181 5.57 -9.17 -9.11
CA PRO A 181 6.34 -9.94 -10.07
C PRO A 181 6.10 -11.43 -9.77
N LEU A 182 5.89 -12.18 -10.83
CA LEU A 182 5.54 -13.59 -10.85
C LEU A 182 6.46 -14.45 -9.96
N TYR A 183 6.05 -14.67 -8.73
CA TYR A 183 6.33 -15.93 -8.07
C TYR A 183 5.09 -16.79 -8.27
N ILE A 184 5.20 -17.82 -9.10
CA ILE A 184 4.14 -18.81 -9.33
C ILE A 184 3.61 -19.35 -7.98
N TRP A 185 4.47 -19.46 -6.98
CA TRP A 185 4.17 -19.83 -5.59
C TRP A 185 3.29 -18.83 -4.83
N GLY A 186 3.31 -17.54 -5.15
CA GLY A 186 2.47 -16.54 -4.46
C GLY A 186 0.96 -16.75 -4.64
N PHE A 187 0.54 -17.45 -5.70
CA PHE A 187 -0.84 -17.88 -5.89
C PHE A 187 -1.29 -18.92 -4.86
N PHE A 188 -0.40 -19.81 -4.46
CA PHE A 188 -0.69 -20.91 -3.52
C PHE A 188 -0.49 -20.50 -2.06
N THR A 189 0.17 -19.38 -1.81
CA THR A 189 0.55 -18.96 -0.45
C THR A 189 -0.20 -17.71 0.05
N ARG A 190 -1.12 -17.17 -0.76
CA ARG A 190 -1.89 -15.94 -0.43
C ARG A 190 -2.67 -16.03 0.89
N ASP A 191 -3.04 -17.24 1.31
CA ASP A 191 -3.80 -17.48 2.53
C ASP A 191 -2.92 -17.51 3.80
N LYS A 192 -1.59 -17.46 3.64
CA LYS A 192 -0.66 -17.37 4.76
C LYS A 192 -0.44 -15.94 5.26
N GLN A 193 -0.85 -14.92 4.49
CA GLN A 193 -0.86 -13.54 4.96
C GLN A 193 -1.87 -13.40 6.10
N THR A 194 -1.45 -12.79 7.19
CA THR A 194 -2.23 -12.75 8.43
C THR A 194 -2.75 -11.38 8.81
N ASN A 195 -2.50 -10.36 8.00
CA ASN A 195 -3.01 -9.03 8.28
C ASN A 195 -3.15 -8.18 7.01
N TRP A 196 -4.20 -7.36 6.99
CA TRP A 196 -4.64 -6.65 5.81
C TRP A 196 -5.09 -5.22 6.15
N ILE A 197 -4.77 -4.26 5.28
CA ILE A 197 -5.55 -3.02 5.18
C ILE A 197 -6.60 -3.21 4.08
N TYR A 198 -7.79 -2.66 4.32
CA TYR A 198 -8.90 -2.79 3.38
C TYR A 198 -9.84 -1.59 3.43
N ILE A 199 -10.63 -1.43 2.36
CA ILE A 199 -11.75 -0.49 2.24
C ILE A 199 -12.96 -1.27 1.74
N GLU A 200 -14.09 -1.13 2.42
CA GLU A 200 -15.37 -1.75 2.07
C GLU A 200 -16.07 -1.06 0.90
#